data_730b47a435a1728cafdffe82182f8271
#
_entry.id   730b47a435a1728cafdffe82182f8271
#
_cell.length_a   1.000
_cell.length_b   1.000
_cell.length_c   1.000
_cell.angle_alpha   90.00
_cell.angle_beta   90.00
_cell.angle_gamma   90.00
#
_symmetry.space_group_name_H-M   'P 1'
#
loop_
_entity.id
_entity.type
_entity.pdbx_description
1 polymer ?
#
loop_
_entity_poly.entity_id
_entity_poly.type
_entity_poly.pdbx_seq_one_letter_code
_entity_poly.pdbx_strand_id
1 'polypeptide(L)'
;MNFPRLLCSVALLLNATLAHAQGFKISDIRINGLQRVSAGSVFGALPLNVGEEADDQRLVESTRALFKTGFFQDIQLGRDGDVLVITVVERPSISSIDIEGNKAISTDDLMKGLKQSGLAEGEIFQKATLEGVRNELLRQYVAQGRYSASVDTEVVSQPRNRVQLKI
;
A
#
# COMPACT_ATOMS: atom_id res chain seq x y z
N MET A 1 76.68 1.11 -24.65
CA MET A 1 75.85 -0.03 -24.28
C MET A 1 74.61 0.54 -23.63
N ASN A 2 73.52 0.75 -24.39
CA ASN A 2 72.25 1.34 -23.91
C ASN A 2 71.15 0.31 -24.05
N PHE A 3 70.57 -0.10 -22.90
CA PHE A 3 69.44 -0.97 -22.87
C PHE A 3 68.14 -0.08 -22.88
N PRO A 4 67.19 -0.29 -23.78
CA PRO A 4 65.89 0.35 -23.68
C PRO A 4 64.98 -0.44 -22.73
N ARG A 5 64.40 0.26 -21.74
CA ARG A 5 63.42 -0.23 -20.86
C ARG A 5 62.05 -0.39 -21.59
N LEU A 6 61.64 -1.62 -21.74
CA LEU A 6 60.31 -1.96 -22.28
C LEU A 6 59.27 -1.75 -21.16
N LEU A 7 58.47 -0.70 -21.25
CA LEU A 7 57.33 -0.45 -20.41
C LEU A 7 56.12 -1.25 -20.95
N CYS A 8 55.87 -2.41 -20.37
CA CYS A 8 54.60 -3.13 -20.59
C CYS A 8 53.49 -2.45 -19.80
N SER A 9 52.73 -1.60 -20.45
CA SER A 9 51.47 -1.07 -19.91
C SER A 9 50.38 -2.15 -20.00
N VAL A 10 50.10 -2.85 -18.90
CA VAL A 10 48.94 -3.73 -18.80
C VAL A 10 47.71 -2.85 -18.57
N ALA A 11 46.98 -2.57 -19.63
CA ALA A 11 45.67 -1.95 -19.56
C ALA A 11 44.67 -3.00 -19.04
N LEU A 12 44.39 -2.94 -17.73
CA LEU A 12 43.33 -3.74 -17.11
C LEU A 12 41.97 -3.17 -17.53
N LEU A 13 41.39 -3.73 -18.58
CA LEU A 13 40.00 -3.43 -18.98
C LEU A 13 39.04 -3.98 -17.92
N LEU A 14 38.59 -3.09 -17.04
CA LEU A 14 37.52 -3.35 -16.08
C LEU A 14 36.21 -3.44 -16.86
N ASN A 15 35.86 -4.63 -17.35
CA ASN A 15 34.53 -4.90 -17.87
C ASN A 15 33.58 -4.96 -16.70
N ALA A 16 33.00 -3.82 -16.32
CA ALA A 16 31.79 -3.78 -15.47
C ALA A 16 30.65 -4.36 -16.30
N THR A 17 30.40 -5.66 -16.14
CA THR A 17 29.15 -6.27 -16.61
C THR A 17 28.02 -5.64 -15.84
N LEU A 18 27.29 -4.74 -16.49
CA LEU A 18 25.97 -4.30 -16.03
C LEU A 18 25.10 -5.56 -16.03
N ALA A 19 24.93 -6.15 -14.84
CA ALA A 19 23.94 -7.18 -14.63
C ALA A 19 22.57 -6.51 -14.81
N HIS A 20 22.08 -6.50 -16.04
CA HIS A 20 20.66 -6.26 -16.27
C HIS A 20 19.94 -7.40 -15.58
N ALA A 21 19.04 -7.08 -14.66
CA ALA A 21 18.14 -8.06 -14.10
C ALA A 21 17.35 -8.64 -15.28
N GLN A 22 17.73 -9.85 -15.69
CA GLN A 22 17.06 -10.52 -16.81
C GLN A 22 15.65 -10.84 -16.36
N GLY A 23 14.67 -10.39 -17.14
CA GLY A 23 13.29 -10.82 -17.00
C GLY A 23 13.19 -12.34 -16.98
N PHE A 24 12.10 -12.88 -16.45
CA PHE A 24 11.85 -14.30 -16.44
C PHE A 24 10.45 -14.59 -16.96
N LYS A 25 10.29 -15.73 -17.63
CA LYS A 25 9.00 -16.19 -18.09
C LYS A 25 8.22 -16.79 -16.92
N ILE A 26 7.05 -16.22 -16.64
CA ILE A 26 6.19 -16.66 -15.53
C ILE A 26 5.62 -18.05 -15.84
N SER A 27 5.98 -19.07 -15.06
CA SER A 27 5.39 -20.41 -15.14
C SER A 27 4.14 -20.55 -14.27
N ASP A 28 4.08 -19.80 -13.15
CA ASP A 28 2.97 -19.79 -12.20
C ASP A 28 2.98 -18.49 -11.40
N ILE A 29 1.83 -18.13 -10.79
CA ILE A 29 1.69 -16.97 -9.91
C ILE A 29 1.16 -17.43 -8.56
N ARG A 30 1.94 -17.22 -7.50
CA ARG A 30 1.58 -17.55 -6.12
C ARG A 30 1.29 -16.26 -5.34
N ILE A 31 0.16 -16.24 -4.63
CA ILE A 31 -0.24 -15.10 -3.80
C ILE A 31 -0.25 -15.54 -2.34
N ASN A 32 0.47 -14.82 -1.49
CA ASN A 32 0.55 -15.03 -0.05
C ASN A 32 -0.03 -13.84 0.71
N GLY A 33 -0.62 -14.08 1.89
CA GLY A 33 -1.08 -13.03 2.81
C GLY A 33 -2.54 -12.60 2.61
N LEU A 34 -3.28 -13.19 1.67
CA LEU A 34 -4.71 -12.93 1.51
C LEU A 34 -5.51 -13.45 2.71
N GLN A 35 -6.47 -12.64 3.17
CA GLN A 35 -7.37 -12.96 4.28
C GLN A 35 -8.84 -12.80 3.88
N ARG A 36 -9.22 -11.68 3.27
CA ARG A 36 -10.58 -11.31 2.86
C ARG A 36 -10.68 -11.01 1.37
N VAL A 37 -9.61 -10.49 0.79
CA VAL A 37 -9.54 -10.21 -0.65
C VAL A 37 -9.43 -11.52 -1.41
N SER A 38 -10.26 -11.70 -2.42
CA SER A 38 -10.19 -12.90 -3.25
C SER A 38 -8.95 -12.90 -4.15
N ALA A 39 -8.38 -14.08 -4.41
CA ALA A 39 -7.31 -14.22 -5.40
C ALA A 39 -7.75 -13.71 -6.79
N GLY A 40 -9.01 -13.89 -7.16
CA GLY A 40 -9.57 -13.36 -8.41
C GLY A 40 -9.51 -11.84 -8.52
N SER A 41 -9.70 -11.12 -7.40
CA SER A 41 -9.55 -9.65 -7.37
C SER A 41 -8.10 -9.23 -7.61
N VAL A 42 -7.13 -9.99 -7.09
CA VAL A 42 -5.71 -9.74 -7.33
C VAL A 42 -5.36 -10.00 -8.79
N PHE A 43 -5.75 -11.15 -9.33
CA PHE A 43 -5.50 -11.49 -10.74
C PHE A 43 -6.18 -10.51 -11.70
N GLY A 44 -7.38 -10.03 -11.39
CA GLY A 44 -8.08 -9.03 -12.21
C GLY A 44 -7.39 -7.67 -12.25
N ALA A 45 -6.61 -7.33 -11.21
CA ALA A 45 -5.87 -6.07 -11.14
C ALA A 45 -4.40 -6.21 -11.63
N LEU A 46 -3.88 -7.44 -11.70
CA LEU A 46 -2.49 -7.71 -12.08
C LEU A 46 -2.32 -7.63 -13.60
N PRO A 47 -1.44 -6.77 -14.14
CA PRO A 47 -1.19 -6.67 -15.57
C PRO A 47 -0.20 -7.73 -16.09
N LEU A 48 -0.01 -8.83 -15.36
CA LEU A 48 0.87 -9.95 -15.70
C LEU A 48 0.11 -11.26 -15.64
N ASN A 49 0.38 -12.14 -16.61
CA ASN A 49 -0.22 -13.47 -16.72
C ASN A 49 0.83 -14.57 -16.79
N VAL A 50 0.44 -15.79 -16.46
CA VAL A 50 1.26 -16.98 -16.70
C VAL A 50 1.60 -17.07 -18.18
N GLY A 51 2.87 -17.35 -18.47
CA GLY A 51 3.42 -17.43 -19.83
C GLY A 51 4.02 -16.13 -20.35
N GLU A 52 3.79 -15.00 -19.69
CA GLU A 52 4.40 -13.71 -20.03
C GLU A 52 5.78 -13.55 -19.39
N GLU A 53 6.55 -12.58 -19.88
CA GLU A 53 7.85 -12.20 -19.32
C GLU A 53 7.67 -11.10 -18.25
N ALA A 54 8.24 -11.32 -17.08
CA ALA A 54 8.30 -10.36 -15.98
C ALA A 54 9.69 -9.73 -15.97
N ASP A 55 9.77 -8.49 -16.40
CA ASP A 55 10.91 -7.61 -16.23
C ASP A 55 10.67 -6.60 -15.10
N ASP A 56 11.70 -5.85 -14.73
CA ASP A 56 11.62 -4.88 -13.63
C ASP A 56 10.51 -3.83 -13.86
N GLN A 57 10.32 -3.38 -15.10
CA GLN A 57 9.31 -2.38 -15.44
C GLN A 57 7.90 -2.96 -15.20
N ARG A 58 7.62 -4.16 -15.72
CA ARG A 58 6.33 -4.83 -15.55
C ARG A 58 6.05 -5.18 -14.08
N LEU A 59 7.07 -5.52 -13.29
CA LEU A 59 6.92 -5.73 -11.84
C LEU A 59 6.55 -4.44 -11.12
N VAL A 60 7.17 -3.30 -11.47
CA VAL A 60 6.79 -1.98 -10.91
C VAL A 60 5.37 -1.59 -11.32
N GLU A 61 4.97 -1.80 -12.58
CA GLU A 61 3.61 -1.55 -13.05
C GLU A 61 2.59 -2.41 -12.31
N SER A 62 2.89 -3.68 -12.09
CA SER A 62 2.08 -4.63 -11.34
C SER A 62 1.89 -4.19 -9.89
N THR A 63 2.97 -3.80 -9.23
CA THR A 63 2.92 -3.26 -7.87
C THR A 63 2.01 -2.03 -7.79
N ARG A 64 2.16 -1.08 -8.73
CA ARG A 64 1.31 0.12 -8.78
C ARG A 64 -0.17 -0.21 -9.04
N ALA A 65 -0.44 -1.16 -9.93
CA ALA A 65 -1.81 -1.58 -10.24
C ALA A 65 -2.49 -2.20 -9.02
N LEU A 66 -1.79 -3.06 -8.29
CA LEU A 66 -2.28 -3.67 -7.06
C LEU A 66 -2.49 -2.62 -5.94
N PHE A 67 -1.58 -1.64 -5.76
CA PHE A 67 -1.77 -0.56 -4.79
C PHE A 67 -2.97 0.33 -5.13
N LYS A 68 -3.26 0.57 -6.42
CA LYS A 68 -4.43 1.34 -6.85
C LYS A 68 -5.76 0.72 -6.44
N THR A 69 -5.82 -0.59 -6.18
CA THR A 69 -7.04 -1.23 -5.68
C THR A 69 -7.45 -0.73 -4.30
N GLY A 70 -6.51 -0.16 -3.53
CA GLY A 70 -6.74 0.29 -2.17
C GLY A 70 -6.82 -0.83 -1.12
N PHE A 71 -6.76 -2.11 -1.53
CA PHE A 71 -6.91 -3.25 -0.63
C PHE A 71 -5.71 -3.51 0.27
N PHE A 72 -4.52 -3.11 -0.17
CA PHE A 72 -3.27 -3.54 0.44
C PHE A 72 -2.54 -2.39 1.13
N GLN A 73 -2.00 -2.69 2.29
CA GLN A 73 -1.10 -1.83 3.04
C GLN A 73 0.34 -1.99 2.55
N ASP A 74 0.74 -3.22 2.23
CA ASP A 74 2.05 -3.56 1.68
C ASP A 74 1.92 -4.63 0.59
N ILE A 75 2.81 -4.55 -0.41
CA ILE A 75 2.88 -5.46 -1.55
C ILE A 75 4.36 -5.68 -1.87
N GLN A 76 4.76 -6.93 -1.87
CA GLN A 76 6.10 -7.36 -2.25
C GLN A 76 5.99 -8.37 -3.39
N LEU A 77 6.70 -8.09 -4.48
CA LEU A 77 6.85 -8.99 -5.60
C LEU A 77 8.22 -9.65 -5.54
N GLY A 78 8.24 -10.96 -5.65
CA GLY A 78 9.44 -11.77 -5.61
C GLY A 78 9.43 -12.86 -6.67
N ARG A 79 10.55 -13.55 -6.82
CA ARG A 79 10.74 -14.65 -7.74
C ARG A 79 11.19 -15.91 -6.98
N ASP A 80 10.54 -17.03 -7.27
CA ASP A 80 10.93 -18.36 -6.79
C ASP A 80 11.05 -19.31 -8.00
N GLY A 81 12.27 -19.48 -8.52
CA GLY A 81 12.48 -20.11 -9.81
C GLY A 81 11.81 -19.30 -10.93
N ASP A 82 10.84 -19.89 -11.62
CA ASP A 82 10.03 -19.23 -12.65
C ASP A 82 8.61 -18.87 -12.15
N VAL A 83 8.39 -18.93 -10.83
CA VAL A 83 7.13 -18.56 -10.19
C VAL A 83 7.20 -17.10 -9.74
N LEU A 84 6.22 -16.29 -10.15
CA LEU A 84 6.02 -14.95 -9.58
C LEU A 84 5.35 -15.07 -8.21
N VAL A 85 6.01 -14.63 -7.16
CA VAL A 85 5.48 -14.64 -5.79
C VAL A 85 5.03 -13.25 -5.40
N ILE A 86 3.74 -13.10 -5.11
CA ILE A 86 3.13 -11.84 -4.65
C ILE A 86 2.81 -12.01 -3.17
N THR A 87 3.48 -11.27 -2.30
CA THR A 87 3.18 -11.25 -0.87
C THR A 87 2.49 -9.94 -0.53
N VAL A 88 1.31 -10.02 0.06
CA VAL A 88 0.48 -8.85 0.38
C VAL A 88 0.16 -8.77 1.86
N VAL A 89 -0.01 -7.54 2.34
CA VAL A 89 -0.62 -7.24 3.64
C VAL A 89 -1.89 -6.46 3.38
N GLU A 90 -3.03 -7.06 3.70
CA GLU A 90 -4.34 -6.42 3.50
C GLU A 90 -4.56 -5.28 4.50
N ARG A 91 -5.19 -4.20 4.06
CA ARG A 91 -5.69 -3.16 4.96
C ARG A 91 -6.85 -3.72 5.78
N PRO A 92 -6.95 -3.36 7.07
CA PRO A 92 -8.10 -3.78 7.88
C PRO A 92 -9.38 -3.13 7.38
N SER A 93 -10.53 -3.73 7.71
CA SER A 93 -11.83 -3.09 7.53
C SER A 93 -12.33 -2.49 8.84
N ILE A 94 -13.18 -1.49 8.73
CA ILE A 94 -13.84 -0.85 9.87
C ILE A 94 -14.92 -1.78 10.39
N SER A 95 -14.85 -2.17 11.67
CA SER A 95 -15.87 -3.00 12.34
C SER A 95 -16.95 -2.16 12.98
N SER A 96 -16.58 -1.01 13.55
CA SER A 96 -17.49 -0.05 14.18
C SER A 96 -16.84 1.32 14.27
N ILE A 97 -17.68 2.35 14.42
CA ILE A 97 -17.25 3.72 14.65
C ILE A 97 -18.02 4.24 15.86
N ASP A 98 -17.29 4.60 16.91
CA ASP A 98 -17.84 5.18 18.11
C ASP A 98 -17.48 6.67 18.17
N ILE A 99 -18.48 7.52 18.39
CA ILE A 99 -18.32 8.97 18.46
C ILE A 99 -18.77 9.42 19.84
N GLU A 100 -17.91 10.15 20.55
CA GLU A 100 -18.17 10.64 21.89
C GLU A 100 -17.84 12.14 22.02
N GLY A 101 -18.53 12.85 22.92
CA GLY A 101 -18.22 14.25 23.22
C GLY A 101 -18.70 15.30 22.22
N ASN A 102 -19.36 14.92 21.16
CA ASN A 102 -19.84 15.75 20.04
C ASN A 102 -21.06 16.60 20.41
N LYS A 103 -20.90 17.62 21.24
CA LYS A 103 -22.02 18.44 21.75
C LYS A 103 -22.62 19.42 20.72
N ALA A 104 -21.87 19.81 19.70
CA ALA A 104 -22.28 20.87 18.75
C ALA A 104 -22.82 20.31 17.42
N ILE A 105 -22.37 19.13 17.02
CA ILE A 105 -22.81 18.46 15.80
C ILE A 105 -23.46 17.14 16.23
N SER A 106 -24.61 16.80 15.66
CA SER A 106 -25.27 15.54 16.02
C SER A 106 -24.45 14.32 15.57
N THR A 107 -24.52 13.21 16.32
CA THR A 107 -23.87 11.95 15.95
C THR A 107 -24.31 11.48 14.56
N ASP A 108 -25.60 11.64 14.23
CA ASP A 108 -26.15 11.26 12.92
C ASP A 108 -25.51 12.05 11.76
N ASP A 109 -25.30 13.35 11.95
CA ASP A 109 -24.67 14.18 10.91
C ASP A 109 -23.18 13.89 10.78
N LEU A 110 -22.49 13.62 11.89
CA LEU A 110 -21.11 13.16 11.89
C LEU A 110 -20.98 11.81 11.17
N MET A 111 -21.84 10.84 11.48
CA MET A 111 -21.84 9.53 10.81
C MET A 111 -22.10 9.63 9.31
N LYS A 112 -23.01 10.53 8.88
CA LYS A 112 -23.22 10.80 7.44
C LYS A 112 -21.95 11.37 6.78
N GLY A 113 -21.31 12.35 7.41
CA GLY A 113 -20.06 12.94 6.91
C GLY A 113 -18.92 11.94 6.84
N LEU A 114 -18.76 11.10 7.86
CA LEU A 114 -17.78 10.00 7.88
C LEU A 114 -18.01 9.04 6.71
N LYS A 115 -19.26 8.60 6.51
CA LYS A 115 -19.63 7.70 5.41
C LYS A 115 -19.35 8.33 4.04
N GLN A 116 -19.63 9.60 3.84
CA GLN A 116 -19.33 10.32 2.59
C GLN A 116 -17.80 10.41 2.33
N SER A 117 -17.00 10.41 3.39
CA SER A 117 -15.55 10.40 3.32
C SER A 117 -14.94 8.99 3.18
N GLY A 118 -15.76 7.94 3.09
CA GLY A 118 -15.30 6.55 2.99
C GLY A 118 -14.98 5.89 4.35
N LEU A 119 -15.37 6.50 5.47
CA LEU A 119 -15.28 5.90 6.80
C LEU A 119 -16.67 5.36 7.19
N ALA A 120 -16.91 4.09 6.94
CA ALA A 120 -18.13 3.40 7.31
C ALA A 120 -17.82 1.95 7.71
N GLU A 121 -18.73 1.33 8.46
CA GLU A 121 -18.60 -0.10 8.79
C GLU A 121 -18.54 -0.95 7.52
N GLY A 122 -17.63 -1.90 7.50
CA GLY A 122 -17.35 -2.76 6.35
C GLY A 122 -16.34 -2.18 5.33
N GLU A 123 -16.15 -0.87 5.31
CA GLU A 123 -15.19 -0.21 4.40
C GLU A 123 -13.74 -0.47 4.80
N ILE A 124 -12.83 -0.33 3.84
CA ILE A 124 -11.40 -0.48 4.07
C ILE A 124 -10.88 0.72 4.83
N PHE A 125 -10.24 0.48 5.96
CA PHE A 125 -9.65 1.53 6.76
C PHE A 125 -8.36 2.08 6.12
N GLN A 126 -8.34 3.40 5.93
CA GLN A 126 -7.16 4.15 5.51
C GLN A 126 -6.85 5.25 6.53
N LYS A 127 -5.68 5.20 7.15
CA LYS A 127 -5.25 6.16 8.17
C LYS A 127 -5.30 7.60 7.65
N ALA A 128 -4.89 7.82 6.40
CA ALA A 128 -4.91 9.15 5.79
C ALA A 128 -6.32 9.75 5.70
N THR A 129 -7.33 8.92 5.42
CA THR A 129 -8.74 9.33 5.40
C THR A 129 -9.21 9.77 6.79
N LEU A 130 -8.88 8.99 7.83
CA LEU A 130 -9.23 9.34 9.22
C LEU A 130 -8.58 10.66 9.64
N GLU A 131 -7.29 10.86 9.34
CA GLU A 131 -6.59 12.11 9.64
C GLU A 131 -7.18 13.30 8.87
N GLY A 132 -7.56 13.11 7.62
CA GLY A 132 -8.24 14.14 6.82
C GLY A 132 -9.58 14.56 7.43
N VAL A 133 -10.39 13.59 7.83
CA VAL A 133 -11.69 13.83 8.49
C VAL A 133 -11.49 14.51 9.86
N ARG A 134 -10.55 14.06 10.67
CA ARG A 134 -10.22 14.70 11.94
C ARG A 134 -9.92 16.20 11.76
N ASN A 135 -9.08 16.53 10.78
CA ASN A 135 -8.71 17.91 10.50
C ASN A 135 -9.90 18.73 9.97
N GLU A 136 -10.78 18.12 9.18
CA GLU A 136 -11.99 18.79 8.68
C GLU A 136 -12.97 19.09 9.82
N LEU A 137 -13.21 18.12 10.71
CA LEU A 137 -14.06 18.31 11.90
C LEU A 137 -13.52 19.43 12.77
N LEU A 138 -12.21 19.46 13.02
CA LEU A 138 -11.59 20.53 13.79
C LEU A 138 -11.82 21.91 13.14
N ARG A 139 -11.67 22.03 11.81
CA ARG A 139 -11.96 23.26 11.08
C ARG A 139 -13.42 23.70 11.22
N GLN A 140 -14.36 22.76 11.16
CA GLN A 140 -15.80 23.06 11.33
C GLN A 140 -16.11 23.56 12.73
N TYR A 141 -15.53 22.97 13.78
CA TYR A 141 -15.69 23.45 15.15
C TYR A 141 -15.11 24.85 15.35
N VAL A 142 -13.92 25.11 14.81
CA VAL A 142 -13.30 26.44 14.86
C VAL A 142 -14.14 27.48 14.11
N ALA A 143 -14.67 27.14 12.93
CA ALA A 143 -15.56 28.04 12.16
C ALA A 143 -16.85 28.40 12.92
N GLN A 144 -17.33 27.54 13.84
CA GLN A 144 -18.46 27.80 14.73
C GLN A 144 -18.05 28.57 16.01
N GLY A 145 -16.83 29.12 16.07
CA GLY A 145 -16.32 29.87 17.22
C GLY A 145 -15.83 29.00 18.38
N ARG A 146 -15.65 27.70 18.19
CA ARG A 146 -15.18 26.78 19.22
C ARG A 146 -13.66 26.56 19.11
N TYR A 147 -12.90 27.61 19.44
CA TYR A 147 -11.45 27.63 19.26
C TYR A 147 -10.67 26.68 20.17
N SER A 148 -11.27 26.19 21.25
CA SER A 148 -10.68 25.22 22.18
C SER A 148 -11.10 23.77 21.90
N ALA A 149 -11.75 23.50 20.77
CA ALA A 149 -12.13 22.14 20.41
C ALA A 149 -10.90 21.30 20.09
N SER A 150 -10.86 20.07 20.56
CA SER A 150 -9.96 19.01 20.11
C SER A 150 -10.77 17.88 19.50
N VAL A 151 -10.19 17.20 18.52
CA VAL A 151 -10.75 15.98 17.96
C VAL A 151 -9.66 14.92 18.08
N ASP A 152 -9.88 13.97 18.98
CA ASP A 152 -8.96 12.86 19.22
C ASP A 152 -9.47 11.62 18.52
N THR A 153 -8.58 10.79 17.99
CA THR A 153 -8.96 9.59 17.27
C THR A 153 -8.11 8.40 17.76
N GLU A 154 -8.76 7.30 18.03
CA GLU A 154 -8.13 6.04 18.41
C GLU A 154 -8.52 4.93 17.43
N VAL A 155 -7.56 4.13 17.00
CA VAL A 155 -7.78 2.96 16.14
C VAL A 155 -7.47 1.71 16.93
N VAL A 156 -8.51 0.96 17.27
CA VAL A 156 -8.40 -0.25 18.08
C VAL A 156 -8.42 -1.47 17.16
N SER A 157 -7.33 -2.25 17.16
CA SER A 157 -7.26 -3.50 16.39
C SER A 157 -8.27 -4.54 16.89
N GLN A 158 -8.95 -5.19 15.95
CA GLN A 158 -9.94 -6.22 16.20
C GLN A 158 -9.58 -7.53 15.48
N PRO A 159 -10.06 -8.69 15.93
CA PRO A 159 -9.85 -9.95 15.24
C PRO A 159 -10.28 -9.91 13.77
N ARG A 160 -9.70 -10.80 12.95
CA ARG A 160 -10.01 -10.95 11.52
C ARG A 160 -9.69 -9.71 10.68
N ASN A 161 -8.53 -9.10 10.95
CA ASN A 161 -8.04 -7.90 10.24
C ASN A 161 -9.09 -6.78 10.17
N ARG A 162 -9.65 -6.41 11.32
CA ARG A 162 -10.62 -5.32 11.47
C ARG A 162 -10.11 -4.27 12.45
N VAL A 163 -10.71 -3.09 12.39
CA VAL A 163 -10.45 -2.00 13.34
C VAL A 163 -11.77 -1.38 13.79
N GLN A 164 -11.79 -0.97 15.06
CA GLN A 164 -12.80 -0.09 15.62
C GLN A 164 -12.20 1.32 15.65
N LEU A 165 -12.98 2.30 15.22
CA LEU A 165 -12.58 3.72 15.29
C LEU A 165 -13.32 4.37 16.46
N LYS A 166 -12.59 5.14 17.28
CA LYS A 166 -13.17 6.01 18.30
C LYS A 166 -12.79 7.45 17.97
N ILE A 167 -13.73 8.34 17.96
CA ILE A 167 -13.59 9.74 17.59
C ILE A 167 -14.23 10.63 18.64
#